data_cf65af9243a6323d1c3e96e9f3d1d7d0
#
_entry.id   cf65af9243a6323d1c3e96e9f3d1d7d0
#
_cell.length_a   1.000
_cell.length_b   1.000
_cell.length_c   1.000
_cell.angle_alpha   90.00
_cell.angle_beta   90.00
_cell.angle_gamma   90.00
#
_symmetry.space_group_name_H-M   'P 1'
#
loop_
_entity.id
_entity.type
_entity.pdbx_description
1 polymer ?
#
loop_
_entity_poly.entity_id
_entity_poly.type
_entity_poly.pdbx_seq_one_letter_code
_entity_poly.pdbx_strand_id
1 'polypeptide(L)'
;MGSFKITALDHIVLNVGDIDRALKFYTEVLGLEGERVELFRENKVGFPSVRINDATIIDLFPRQVVDSQPVSEKVDGNLNHVCLVVDAGAFAAVIEELNKNQIAIRAGPVSRWGARGQATSVYFIDPDGNEIEIRCY
;
A
#
# COMPACT_ATOMS: atom_id res chain seq x y z
N MET A 1 -19.44 13.29 -21.94
CA MET A 1 -18.23 13.96 -21.40
C MET A 1 -18.65 15.02 -20.42
N GLY A 2 -18.00 15.10 -19.28
CA GLY A 2 -18.27 16.13 -18.29
C GLY A 2 -17.68 17.48 -18.67
N SER A 3 -18.01 18.51 -17.88
CA SER A 3 -17.49 19.86 -18.06
C SER A 3 -16.06 20.04 -17.52
N PHE A 4 -15.47 18.99 -16.94
CA PHE A 4 -14.11 18.99 -16.42
C PHE A 4 -13.47 17.61 -16.67
N LYS A 5 -12.15 17.53 -16.49
CA LYS A 5 -11.39 16.30 -16.63
C LYS A 5 -10.66 16.00 -15.32
N ILE A 6 -10.85 14.79 -14.79
CA ILE A 6 -10.03 14.30 -13.68
C ILE A 6 -8.66 13.95 -14.25
N THR A 7 -7.58 14.47 -13.65
CA THR A 7 -6.22 14.39 -14.17
C THR A 7 -5.31 13.44 -13.41
N ALA A 8 -5.62 13.12 -12.15
CA ALA A 8 -4.77 12.26 -11.33
C ALA A 8 -5.51 11.72 -10.13
N LEU A 9 -4.95 10.69 -9.52
CA LEU A 9 -5.27 10.28 -8.16
C LEU A 9 -4.29 10.96 -7.21
N ASP A 10 -4.78 11.82 -6.32
CA ASP A 10 -3.93 12.57 -5.38
C ASP A 10 -3.49 11.70 -4.20
N HIS A 11 -4.43 11.11 -3.49
CA HIS A 11 -4.12 10.22 -2.36
C HIS A 11 -5.26 9.23 -2.10
N ILE A 12 -4.90 8.16 -1.41
CA ILE A 12 -5.86 7.26 -0.77
C ILE A 12 -5.60 7.28 0.73
N VAL A 13 -6.59 6.89 1.51
CA VAL A 13 -6.51 6.86 2.98
C VAL A 13 -6.76 5.45 3.45
N LEU A 14 -5.83 4.90 4.22
CA LEU A 14 -5.97 3.60 4.86
C LEU A 14 -6.15 3.79 6.37
N ASN A 15 -7.15 3.14 6.92
CA ASN A 15 -7.32 3.08 8.36
C ASN A 15 -6.40 1.99 8.92
N VAL A 16 -5.53 2.37 9.85
CA VAL A 16 -4.54 1.45 10.40
C VAL A 16 -4.68 1.35 11.92
N GLY A 17 -4.50 0.16 12.45
CA GLY A 17 -4.64 -0.10 13.88
C GLY A 17 -3.41 0.32 14.69
N ASP A 18 -2.23 0.29 14.07
CA ASP A 18 -0.96 0.64 14.69
C ASP A 18 -0.10 1.38 13.68
N ILE A 19 0.11 2.67 13.90
CA ILE A 19 0.84 3.54 12.96
C ILE A 19 2.29 3.10 12.79
N ASP A 20 2.98 2.75 13.86
CA ASP A 20 4.40 2.35 13.76
C ASP A 20 4.55 1.05 12.96
N ARG A 21 3.65 0.11 13.16
CA ARG A 21 3.61 -1.13 12.38
C ARG A 21 3.32 -0.87 10.91
N ALA A 22 2.34 -0.02 10.60
CA ALA A 22 2.03 0.35 9.23
C ALA A 22 3.20 1.09 8.57
N LEU A 23 3.80 2.07 9.25
CA LEU A 23 4.97 2.79 8.75
C LEU A 23 6.12 1.84 8.46
N LYS A 24 6.41 0.91 9.37
CA LYS A 24 7.46 -0.08 9.15
C LYS A 24 7.20 -0.90 7.87
N PHE A 25 5.97 -1.35 7.69
CA PHE A 25 5.60 -2.12 6.50
C PHE A 25 5.81 -1.31 5.22
N TYR A 26 5.22 -0.12 5.14
CA TYR A 26 5.26 0.68 3.91
C TYR A 26 6.64 1.27 3.63
N THR A 27 7.43 1.60 4.65
CA THR A 27 8.77 2.20 4.45
C THR A 27 9.88 1.16 4.35
N GLU A 28 9.86 0.12 5.18
CA GLU A 28 10.95 -0.87 5.20
C GLU A 28 10.71 -2.02 4.22
N VAL A 29 9.48 -2.54 4.13
CA VAL A 29 9.15 -3.64 3.22
C VAL A 29 8.96 -3.12 1.80
N LEU A 30 8.07 -2.13 1.62
CA LEU A 30 7.75 -1.59 0.29
C LEU A 30 8.69 -0.47 -0.15
N GLY A 31 9.56 0.03 0.74
CA GLY A 31 10.55 1.04 0.38
C GLY A 31 10.01 2.42 0.09
N LEU A 32 8.80 2.74 0.55
CA LEU A 32 8.21 4.06 0.34
C LEU A 32 8.81 5.07 1.31
N GLU A 33 8.86 6.33 0.89
CA GLU A 33 9.33 7.41 1.75
C GLU A 33 8.22 7.87 2.68
N GLY A 34 8.52 7.93 4.00
CA GLY A 34 7.59 8.46 4.99
C GLY A 34 7.50 9.97 4.91
N GLU A 35 6.32 10.53 5.13
CA GLU A 35 6.07 11.96 5.19
C GLU A 35 5.34 12.34 6.46
N ARG A 36 5.71 13.47 7.03
CA ARG A 36 5.13 14.05 8.26
C ARG A 36 5.20 13.11 9.46
N VAL A 37 6.11 12.15 9.44
CA VAL A 37 6.24 11.14 10.50
C VAL A 37 6.62 11.79 11.83
N GLU A 38 7.63 12.68 11.83
CA GLU A 38 8.04 13.36 13.05
C GLU A 38 6.99 14.36 13.54
N LEU A 39 6.30 15.06 12.61
CA LEU A 39 5.19 15.93 12.96
C LEU A 39 4.05 15.14 13.64
N PHE A 40 3.77 13.95 13.16
CA PHE A 40 2.78 13.08 13.78
C PHE A 40 3.25 12.64 15.19
N ARG A 41 4.50 12.22 15.33
CA ARG A 41 5.06 11.80 16.63
C ARG A 41 5.07 12.94 17.65
N GLU A 42 5.20 14.18 17.19
CA GLU A 42 5.12 15.37 18.02
C GLU A 42 3.69 15.88 18.23
N ASN A 43 2.67 15.15 17.78
CA ASN A 43 1.26 15.51 17.86
C ASN A 43 0.92 16.83 17.14
N LYS A 44 1.69 17.19 16.12
CA LYS A 44 1.45 18.41 15.33
C LYS A 44 0.50 18.16 14.17
N VAL A 45 0.35 16.91 13.73
CA VAL A 45 -0.60 16.49 12.70
C VAL A 45 -1.31 15.22 13.15
N GLY A 46 -2.49 14.94 12.59
CA GLY A 46 -3.32 13.81 13.00
C GLY A 46 -2.93 12.47 12.38
N PHE A 47 -2.09 12.47 11.35
CA PHE A 47 -1.66 11.24 10.66
C PHE A 47 -0.39 11.47 9.85
N PRO A 48 0.44 10.44 9.69
CA PRO A 48 1.55 10.46 8.75
C PRO A 48 1.11 9.94 7.38
N SER A 49 1.97 10.06 6.39
CA SER A 49 1.76 9.56 5.04
C SER A 49 2.99 8.83 4.52
N VAL A 50 2.82 8.08 3.45
CA VAL A 50 3.92 7.50 2.67
C VAL A 50 3.77 7.94 1.21
N ARG A 51 4.87 8.21 0.55
CA ARG A 51 4.90 8.81 -0.77
C ARG A 51 5.15 7.76 -1.85
N ILE A 52 4.25 7.71 -2.85
CA ILE A 52 4.39 6.84 -4.03
C ILE A 52 5.29 7.53 -5.06
N ASN A 53 4.99 8.80 -5.38
CA ASN A 53 5.72 9.62 -6.34
C ASN A 53 5.46 11.10 -6.05
N ASP A 54 5.89 12.00 -6.92
CA ASP A 54 5.73 13.43 -6.72
C ASP A 54 4.28 13.89 -6.61
N ALA A 55 3.33 13.08 -7.08
CA ALA A 55 1.93 13.46 -7.20
C ALA A 55 0.97 12.64 -6.33
N THR A 56 1.41 11.53 -5.74
CA THR A 56 0.48 10.59 -5.08
C THR A 56 1.05 10.08 -3.76
N ILE A 57 0.23 10.14 -2.70
CA ILE A 57 0.58 9.64 -1.38
C ILE A 57 -0.49 8.67 -0.86
N ILE A 58 -0.15 7.92 0.17
CA ILE A 58 -1.08 7.15 0.98
C ILE A 58 -1.06 7.74 2.38
N ASP A 59 -2.22 8.19 2.87
CA ASP A 59 -2.37 8.65 4.24
C ASP A 59 -2.67 7.46 5.16
N LEU A 60 -2.01 7.41 6.30
CA LEU A 60 -2.19 6.35 7.29
C LEU A 60 -2.95 6.94 8.48
N PHE A 61 -4.26 6.67 8.54
CA PHE A 61 -5.11 7.18 9.59
C PHE A 61 -5.09 6.26 10.79
N PRO A 62 -4.70 6.75 11.98
CA PRO A 62 -4.79 5.96 13.19
C PRO A 62 -6.26 5.67 13.51
N ARG A 63 -6.60 4.39 13.56
CA ARG A 63 -7.94 3.92 13.88
C ARG A 63 -7.93 3.29 15.26
N GLN A 64 -8.90 3.65 16.10
CA GLN A 64 -9.09 2.94 17.36
C GLN A 64 -9.67 1.55 17.04
N VAL A 65 -8.94 0.52 17.46
CA VAL A 65 -9.35 -0.87 17.32
C VAL A 65 -9.34 -1.53 18.70
N VAL A 66 -10.28 -2.43 18.92
CA VAL A 66 -10.35 -3.19 20.17
C VAL A 66 -9.16 -4.13 20.29
N ASP A 67 -8.73 -4.70 19.16
CA ASP A 67 -7.56 -5.54 19.06
C ASP A 67 -6.63 -4.97 17.98
N SER A 68 -5.42 -4.54 18.40
CA SER A 68 -4.43 -3.94 17.50
C SER A 68 -3.48 -4.98 16.89
N GLN A 69 -3.76 -6.28 17.04
CA GLN A 69 -2.90 -7.32 16.46
C GLN A 69 -2.95 -7.31 14.93
N PRO A 70 -1.83 -7.66 14.27
CA PRO A 70 -1.84 -7.78 12.82
C PRO A 70 -2.84 -8.86 12.39
N VAL A 71 -3.48 -8.64 11.26
CA VAL A 71 -4.40 -9.64 10.68
C VAL A 71 -3.66 -10.45 9.60
N SER A 72 -4.04 -11.71 9.46
CA SER A 72 -3.48 -12.63 8.46
C SER A 72 -4.39 -12.79 7.24
N GLU A 73 -5.58 -12.21 7.28
CA GLU A 73 -6.60 -12.34 6.27
C GLU A 73 -6.99 -10.96 5.74
N LYS A 74 -7.45 -10.91 4.48
CA LYS A 74 -7.99 -9.69 3.91
C LYS A 74 -9.23 -9.26 4.69
N VAL A 75 -9.27 -7.96 5.05
CA VAL A 75 -10.43 -7.36 5.69
C VAL A 75 -11.35 -6.81 4.60
N ASP A 76 -12.61 -7.25 4.59
CA ASP A 76 -13.60 -6.76 3.65
C ASP A 76 -14.01 -5.32 3.96
N GLY A 77 -14.20 -4.53 2.91
CA GLY A 77 -14.61 -3.13 2.97
C GLY A 77 -14.85 -2.60 1.57
N ASN A 78 -15.03 -1.29 1.46
CA ASN A 78 -15.25 -0.66 0.15
C ASN A 78 -13.99 -0.68 -0.72
N LEU A 79 -12.80 -0.63 -0.12
CA LEU A 79 -11.55 -0.77 -0.85
C LEU A 79 -11.26 -2.26 -1.05
N ASN A 80 -11.37 -2.74 -2.29
CA ASN A 80 -11.03 -4.13 -2.60
C ASN A 80 -9.53 -4.34 -2.55
N HIS A 81 -8.77 -3.54 -3.28
CA HIS A 81 -7.30 -3.55 -3.25
C HIS A 81 -6.77 -2.28 -3.90
N VAL A 82 -5.48 -2.04 -3.72
CA VAL A 82 -4.75 -0.99 -4.42
C VAL A 82 -3.62 -1.65 -5.21
N CYS A 83 -3.40 -1.17 -6.43
CA CYS A 83 -2.34 -1.70 -7.29
C CYS A 83 -1.23 -0.67 -7.47
N LEU A 84 0.01 -1.13 -7.22
CA LEU A 84 1.22 -0.35 -7.37
C LEU A 84 2.05 -0.95 -8.53
N VAL A 85 2.77 -0.10 -9.23
CA VAL A 85 3.59 -0.51 -10.38
C VAL A 85 5.06 -0.42 -10.01
N VAL A 86 5.82 -1.44 -10.38
CA VAL A 86 7.28 -1.41 -10.34
C VAL A 86 7.81 -1.63 -11.75
N ASP A 87 9.06 -1.23 -11.99
CA ASP A 87 9.73 -1.56 -13.24
C ASP A 87 9.89 -3.09 -13.38
N ALA A 88 9.83 -3.59 -14.60
CA ALA A 88 9.90 -5.04 -14.85
C ALA A 88 11.16 -5.66 -14.24
N GLY A 89 12.29 -4.95 -14.28
CA GLY A 89 13.54 -5.43 -13.68
C GLY A 89 13.52 -5.51 -12.15
N ALA A 90 12.55 -4.90 -11.48
CA ALA A 90 12.41 -4.93 -10.03
C ALA A 90 11.42 -5.99 -9.52
N PHE A 91 10.67 -6.64 -10.40
CA PHE A 91 9.59 -7.53 -9.97
C PHE A 91 10.09 -8.73 -9.14
N ALA A 92 11.20 -9.35 -9.55
CA ALA A 92 11.79 -10.45 -8.79
C ALA A 92 12.23 -10.00 -7.39
N ALA A 93 12.74 -8.77 -7.26
CA ALA A 93 13.11 -8.22 -5.97
C ALA A 93 11.92 -8.01 -5.05
N VAL A 94 10.74 -7.68 -5.59
CA VAL A 94 9.50 -7.60 -4.81
C VAL A 94 9.19 -8.95 -4.16
N ILE A 95 9.20 -10.01 -4.95
CA ILE A 95 8.92 -11.37 -4.45
C ILE A 95 9.93 -11.77 -3.38
N GLU A 96 11.21 -11.50 -3.62
CA GLU A 96 12.28 -11.79 -2.68
C GLU A 96 12.08 -11.04 -1.36
N GLU A 97 11.73 -9.75 -1.42
CA GLU A 97 11.50 -8.94 -0.22
C GLU A 97 10.28 -9.41 0.58
N LEU A 98 9.20 -9.79 -0.11
CA LEU A 98 8.03 -10.37 0.55
C LEU A 98 8.40 -11.67 1.28
N ASN A 99 9.14 -12.56 0.63
CA ASN A 99 9.58 -13.83 1.23
C ASN A 99 10.50 -13.59 2.42
N LYS A 100 11.44 -12.68 2.29
CA LYS A 100 12.38 -12.32 3.36
C LYS A 100 11.66 -11.81 4.61
N ASN A 101 10.58 -11.07 4.45
CA ASN A 101 9.79 -10.52 5.54
C ASN A 101 8.63 -11.43 5.96
N GLN A 102 8.59 -12.68 5.46
CA GLN A 102 7.57 -13.68 5.79
C GLN A 102 6.14 -13.21 5.46
N ILE A 103 6.00 -12.44 4.38
CA ILE A 103 4.70 -11.98 3.89
C ILE A 103 4.23 -12.99 2.84
N ALA A 104 3.08 -13.60 3.08
CA ALA A 104 2.53 -14.61 2.18
C ALA A 104 2.05 -13.97 0.87
N ILE A 105 2.47 -14.53 -0.25
CA ILE A 105 1.91 -14.20 -1.55
C ILE A 105 0.57 -14.94 -1.67
N ARG A 106 -0.51 -14.18 -1.77
CA ARG A 106 -1.87 -14.73 -1.80
C ARG A 106 -2.26 -15.21 -3.19
N ALA A 107 -1.73 -14.56 -4.22
CA ALA A 107 -1.91 -14.94 -5.62
C ALA A 107 -0.74 -14.42 -6.44
N GLY A 108 -0.40 -15.15 -7.48
CA GLY A 108 0.61 -14.74 -8.44
C GLY A 108 1.99 -15.38 -8.24
N PRO A 109 2.88 -15.12 -9.19
CA PRO A 109 2.73 -14.25 -10.38
C PRO A 109 1.61 -14.71 -11.32
N VAL A 110 0.73 -13.79 -11.69
CA VAL A 110 -0.41 -14.05 -12.59
C VAL A 110 -0.60 -12.88 -13.54
N SER A 111 -1.20 -13.16 -14.71
CA SER A 111 -1.56 -12.12 -15.67
C SER A 111 -2.88 -11.47 -15.26
N ARG A 112 -2.90 -10.14 -15.22
CA ARG A 112 -4.09 -9.37 -14.88
C ARG A 112 -4.21 -8.14 -15.75
N TRP A 113 -5.44 -7.71 -16.00
CA TRP A 113 -5.77 -6.47 -16.66
C TRP A 113 -5.43 -5.28 -15.75
N GLY A 114 -4.94 -4.19 -16.32
CA GLY A 114 -4.67 -2.95 -15.61
C GLY A 114 -4.69 -1.75 -16.56
N ALA A 115 -4.25 -0.60 -16.06
CA ALA A 115 -4.36 0.68 -16.76
C ALA A 115 -3.67 0.71 -18.14
N ARG A 116 -2.62 -0.09 -18.32
CA ARG A 116 -1.86 -0.18 -19.58
C ARG A 116 -1.98 -1.56 -20.23
N GLY A 117 -3.05 -2.32 -19.92
CA GLY A 117 -3.30 -3.65 -20.47
C GLY A 117 -2.87 -4.76 -19.52
N GLN A 118 -2.68 -5.96 -20.09
CA GLN A 118 -2.26 -7.14 -19.31
C GLN A 118 -0.82 -6.98 -18.82
N ALA A 119 -0.59 -7.43 -17.59
CA ALA A 119 0.72 -7.41 -16.98
C ALA A 119 0.82 -8.50 -15.91
N THR A 120 2.00 -8.68 -15.34
CA THR A 120 2.24 -9.70 -14.31
C THR A 120 2.10 -9.07 -12.92
N SER A 121 1.31 -9.71 -12.07
CA SER A 121 0.97 -9.21 -10.74
C SER A 121 1.19 -10.25 -9.66
N VAL A 122 1.52 -9.77 -8.44
CA VAL A 122 1.45 -10.53 -7.19
C VAL A 122 0.55 -9.79 -6.21
N TYR A 123 -0.10 -10.54 -5.33
CA TYR A 123 -1.03 -10.03 -4.32
C TYR A 123 -0.59 -10.46 -2.93
N PHE A 124 -0.68 -9.55 -1.99
CA PHE A 124 -0.39 -9.80 -0.57
C PHE A 124 -1.20 -8.82 0.26
N ILE A 125 -1.20 -9.00 1.58
CA ILE A 125 -1.90 -8.08 2.48
C ILE A 125 -0.92 -7.32 3.36
N ASP A 126 -1.29 -6.09 3.73
CA ASP A 126 -0.60 -5.33 4.74
C ASP A 126 -1.02 -5.78 6.15
N PRO A 127 -0.39 -5.24 7.23
CA PRO A 127 -0.72 -5.66 8.60
C PRO A 127 -2.15 -5.37 9.04
N ASP A 128 -2.89 -4.53 8.33
CA ASP A 128 -4.28 -4.18 8.63
C ASP A 128 -5.29 -4.92 7.75
N GLY A 129 -4.83 -5.85 6.92
CA GLY A 129 -5.71 -6.64 6.06
C GLY A 129 -6.05 -5.96 4.74
N ASN A 130 -5.36 -4.89 4.38
CA ASN A 130 -5.52 -4.26 3.08
C ASN A 130 -4.79 -5.09 2.02
N GLU A 131 -5.48 -5.42 0.93
CA GLU A 131 -4.84 -6.14 -0.16
C GLU A 131 -4.07 -5.20 -1.06
N ILE A 132 -2.82 -5.57 -1.31
CA ILE A 132 -1.90 -4.84 -2.19
C ILE A 132 -1.60 -5.73 -3.39
N GLU A 133 -1.73 -5.16 -4.57
CA GLU A 133 -1.26 -5.75 -5.81
C GLU A 133 -0.01 -5.00 -6.26
N ILE A 134 1.04 -5.72 -6.62
CA ILE A 134 2.21 -5.12 -7.30
C ILE A 134 2.35 -5.77 -8.66
N ARG A 135 2.51 -4.93 -9.68
CA ARG A 135 2.61 -5.38 -11.06
C ARG A 135 3.78 -4.74 -11.79
N CYS A 136 4.24 -5.42 -12.82
CA CYS A 136 5.19 -4.89 -13.80
C CYS A 136 4.63 -5.12 -15.21
N TYR A 137 4.79 -4.13 -16.05
CA TYR A 137 4.42 -4.22 -17.46
C TYR A 137 5.54 -4.79 -18.32
#